data_3357feb53251aa5708b0e0f84ae12aee
#
_entry.id   3357feb53251aa5708b0e0f84ae12aee
#
_cell.length_a   1.000
_cell.length_b   1.000
_cell.length_c   1.000
_cell.angle_alpha   90.00
_cell.angle_beta   90.00
_cell.angle_gamma   90.00
#
_symmetry.space_group_name_H-M   'P 1'
#
loop_
_entity.id
_entity.type
_entity.pdbx_description
1 polymer ?
#
loop_
_entity_poly.entity_id
_entity_poly.type
_entity_poly.pdbx_seq_one_letter_code
_entity_poly.pdbx_strand_id
1 'polypeptide(L)'
;MSVDTTLQKLINIDSVTGDEILILDFIEEFLSKNNFSGEIIRNDGGIIAIPKNSSQKIALVGHVDTVPVSKTQKIEFDDTDTIPGRGSVDMKGGISLILHSLVEENQDIVGVFYTAEEGPYEKNGLGELMPIILGNKNLEFSIILEPTNCQIELGCLGTLNANIKLKGIAAHSARPWVGENPIYKIGDISKKVSENEITLLDIEGLEFKQVLSSTTVSS
;
A
#
# COMPACT_ATOMS: atom_id res chain seq x y z
N MET A 1 26.66 4.35 -1.02
CA MET A 1 25.90 3.72 0.10
C MET A 1 25.31 2.45 -0.46
N SER A 2 25.28 1.32 0.28
CA SER A 2 24.64 0.09 -0.21
C SER A 2 23.12 0.16 -0.06
N VAL A 3 22.41 -0.70 -0.80
CA VAL A 3 20.93 -0.86 -0.70
C VAL A 3 20.53 -1.16 0.75
N ASP A 4 21.24 -2.09 1.41
CA ASP A 4 20.97 -2.48 2.81
C ASP A 4 21.13 -1.32 3.79
N THR A 5 22.19 -0.50 3.62
CA THR A 5 22.39 0.69 4.45
C THR A 5 21.28 1.72 4.24
N THR A 6 20.80 1.84 3.01
CA THR A 6 19.67 2.74 2.70
C THR A 6 18.39 2.22 3.33
N LEU A 7 18.12 0.92 3.23
CA LEU A 7 16.97 0.28 3.86
C LEU A 7 16.98 0.49 5.39
N GLN A 8 18.12 0.26 6.05
CA GLN A 8 18.26 0.51 7.49
C GLN A 8 17.92 1.96 7.88
N LYS A 9 18.32 2.93 7.07
CA LYS A 9 17.95 4.34 7.31
C LYS A 9 16.46 4.57 7.12
N LEU A 10 15.87 4.04 6.05
CA LEU A 10 14.43 4.15 5.80
C LEU A 10 13.60 3.53 6.92
N ILE A 11 14.00 2.37 7.46
CA ILE A 11 13.32 1.71 8.58
C ILE A 11 13.33 2.58 9.85
N ASN A 12 14.43 3.31 10.08
CA ASN A 12 14.57 4.20 11.24
C ASN A 12 13.79 5.52 11.10
N ILE A 13 13.16 5.79 9.97
CA ILE A 13 12.27 6.92 9.77
C ILE A 13 10.83 6.44 10.00
N ASP A 14 10.16 7.00 11.00
CA ASP A 14 8.74 6.76 11.18
C ASP A 14 7.96 7.37 10.01
N SER A 15 7.09 6.56 9.41
CA SER A 15 6.25 6.94 8.27
C SER A 15 4.90 6.22 8.32
N VAL A 16 4.25 6.25 9.48
CA VAL A 16 2.88 5.72 9.59
C VAL A 16 1.95 6.52 8.70
N THR A 17 0.99 5.84 8.06
CA THR A 17 0.02 6.46 7.15
C THR A 17 -0.52 7.79 7.70
N GLY A 18 -0.30 8.86 6.94
CA GLY A 18 -0.63 10.25 7.33
C GLY A 18 0.51 11.03 7.97
N ASP A 19 1.70 10.43 8.17
CA ASP A 19 2.90 11.09 8.70
C ASP A 19 4.16 10.72 7.90
N GLU A 20 4.11 10.96 6.58
CA GLU A 20 5.16 10.54 5.64
C GLU A 20 6.17 11.65 5.29
N ILE A 21 6.04 12.83 5.88
CA ILE A 21 6.87 14.00 5.51
C ILE A 21 8.37 13.68 5.61
N LEU A 22 8.80 13.07 6.71
CA LEU A 22 10.21 12.80 6.97
C LEU A 22 10.83 11.79 5.98
N ILE A 23 10.07 10.79 5.56
CA ILE A 23 10.57 9.82 4.58
C ILE A 23 10.62 10.44 3.19
N LEU A 24 9.69 11.30 2.83
CA LEU A 24 9.74 12.06 1.57
C LEU A 24 10.94 13.02 1.56
N ASP A 25 11.23 13.72 2.66
CA ASP A 25 12.41 14.57 2.80
C ASP A 25 13.70 13.75 2.62
N PHE A 26 13.76 12.56 3.21
CA PHE A 26 14.90 11.65 3.04
C PHE A 26 15.09 11.23 1.58
N ILE A 27 14.01 10.93 0.86
CA ILE A 27 14.05 10.54 -0.56
C ILE A 27 14.62 11.66 -1.41
N GLU A 28 14.15 12.90 -1.25
CA GLU A 28 14.67 14.07 -1.97
C GLU A 28 16.14 14.31 -1.66
N GLU A 29 16.51 14.24 -0.36
CA GLU A 29 17.89 14.39 0.08
C GLU A 29 18.80 13.29 -0.49
N PHE A 30 18.34 12.02 -0.50
CA PHE A 30 19.08 10.91 -1.07
C PHE A 30 19.37 11.12 -2.56
N LEU A 31 18.35 11.45 -3.33
CA LEU A 31 18.48 11.71 -4.77
C LEU A 31 19.46 12.85 -5.05
N SER A 32 19.33 13.96 -4.31
CA SER A 32 20.21 15.14 -4.46
C SER A 32 21.67 14.82 -4.11
N LYS A 33 21.91 14.09 -3.01
CA LYS A 33 23.27 13.74 -2.55
C LYS A 33 23.97 12.70 -3.42
N ASN A 34 23.23 11.88 -4.15
CA ASN A 34 23.78 10.86 -5.03
C ASN A 34 23.75 11.28 -6.51
N ASN A 35 23.70 12.59 -6.78
CA ASN A 35 23.81 13.17 -8.11
C ASN A 35 22.70 12.71 -9.08
N PHE A 36 21.49 12.47 -8.60
CA PHE A 36 20.36 12.22 -9.49
C PHE A 36 20.22 13.39 -10.48
N SER A 37 20.27 13.07 -11.76
CA SER A 37 20.14 14.06 -12.83
C SER A 37 18.74 13.97 -13.45
N GLY A 38 17.82 14.79 -12.95
CA GLY A 38 16.45 14.76 -13.42
C GLY A 38 15.56 15.78 -12.71
N GLU A 39 14.28 15.67 -12.95
CA GLU A 39 13.24 16.45 -12.29
C GLU A 39 12.68 15.67 -11.11
N ILE A 40 12.51 16.33 -9.97
CA ILE A 40 11.83 15.78 -8.80
C ILE A 40 10.55 16.61 -8.61
N ILE A 41 9.41 15.97 -8.76
CA ILE A 41 8.09 16.57 -8.57
C ILE A 41 7.55 16.06 -7.26
N ARG A 42 7.25 16.95 -6.32
CA ARG A 42 6.64 16.61 -5.02
C ARG A 42 5.29 17.30 -4.87
N ASN A 43 4.30 16.57 -4.41
CA ASN A 43 2.99 17.07 -3.99
C ASN A 43 2.48 16.28 -2.77
N ASP A 44 1.22 16.47 -2.38
CA ASP A 44 0.62 15.79 -1.23
C ASP A 44 0.51 14.25 -1.43
N GLY A 45 0.50 13.79 -2.68
CA GLY A 45 0.47 12.35 -3.01
C GLY A 45 1.84 11.66 -2.94
N GLY A 46 2.95 12.42 -2.87
CA GLY A 46 4.30 11.84 -2.81
C GLY A 46 5.29 12.50 -3.76
N ILE A 47 6.21 11.70 -4.31
CA ILE A 47 7.31 12.15 -5.17
C ILE A 47 7.32 11.35 -6.48
N ILE A 48 7.56 12.05 -7.59
CA ILE A 48 7.94 11.45 -8.87
C ILE A 48 9.34 11.96 -9.23
N ALA A 49 10.26 11.05 -9.49
CA ALA A 49 11.62 11.34 -9.95
C ALA A 49 11.78 10.93 -11.41
N ILE A 50 11.96 11.91 -12.29
CA ILE A 50 12.03 11.73 -13.75
C ILE A 50 13.45 11.98 -14.21
N PRO A 51 14.23 10.98 -14.65
CA PRO A 51 15.59 11.17 -15.13
C PRO A 51 15.63 12.05 -16.36
N LYS A 52 16.68 12.89 -16.44
CA LYS A 52 16.93 13.71 -17.61
C LYS A 52 17.54 12.86 -18.74
N ASN A 53 17.06 13.08 -19.97
CA ASN A 53 17.58 12.41 -21.18
C ASN A 53 17.36 10.88 -21.19
N SER A 54 16.37 10.36 -20.47
CA SER A 54 15.98 8.94 -20.50
C SER A 54 14.81 8.71 -21.44
N SER A 55 14.59 7.46 -21.86
CA SER A 55 13.40 7.06 -22.62
C SER A 55 12.14 7.05 -21.75
N GLN A 56 12.31 7.00 -20.42
CA GLN A 56 11.22 7.04 -19.43
C GLN A 56 10.12 5.99 -19.69
N LYS A 57 10.51 4.81 -20.15
CA LYS A 57 9.55 3.78 -20.56
C LYS A 57 8.97 2.98 -19.40
N ILE A 58 9.70 2.88 -18.31
CA ILE A 58 9.35 2.05 -17.15
C ILE A 58 9.22 2.93 -15.92
N ALA A 59 8.14 2.76 -15.17
CA ALA A 59 8.03 3.31 -13.83
C ALA A 59 8.29 2.23 -12.78
N LEU A 60 9.16 2.51 -11.81
CA LEU A 60 9.25 1.75 -10.56
C LEU A 60 8.42 2.47 -9.51
N VAL A 61 7.49 1.76 -8.90
CA VAL A 61 6.47 2.33 -8.03
C VAL A 61 6.53 1.68 -6.65
N GLY A 62 6.42 2.48 -5.60
CA GLY A 62 6.33 1.99 -4.24
C GLY A 62 5.71 3.00 -3.29
N HIS A 63 5.01 2.50 -2.25
CA HIS A 63 4.49 3.33 -1.18
C HIS A 63 5.52 3.55 -0.08
N VAL A 64 5.44 4.71 0.58
CA VAL A 64 6.41 5.12 1.59
C VAL A 64 5.87 4.99 3.02
N ASP A 65 4.57 4.84 3.16
CA ASP A 65 3.93 4.69 4.46
C ASP A 65 3.98 3.25 4.97
N THR A 66 3.64 3.11 6.23
CA THR A 66 3.53 1.82 6.91
C THR A 66 2.34 1.82 7.85
N VAL A 67 1.82 0.64 8.17
CA VAL A 67 0.91 0.47 9.30
C VAL A 67 1.60 0.80 10.63
N PRO A 68 0.84 1.16 11.69
CA PRO A 68 1.41 1.43 13.00
C PRO A 68 2.23 0.26 13.56
N VAL A 69 3.28 0.58 14.33
CA VAL A 69 4.07 -0.43 15.03
C VAL A 69 3.25 -1.02 16.17
N SER A 70 3.02 -2.33 16.14
CA SER A 70 2.39 -3.04 17.25
C SER A 70 3.35 -3.13 18.44
N LYS A 71 2.90 -2.71 19.64
CA LYS A 71 3.69 -2.79 20.88
C LYS A 71 3.95 -4.23 21.34
N THR A 72 3.31 -5.22 20.74
CA THR A 72 3.31 -6.62 21.19
C THR A 72 4.30 -7.53 20.46
N GLN A 73 4.95 -7.06 19.40
CA GLN A 73 5.94 -7.87 18.68
C GLN A 73 7.35 -7.36 18.93
N LYS A 74 8.01 -7.89 19.97
CA LYS A 74 9.46 -7.97 19.99
C LYS A 74 9.83 -9.19 19.15
N ILE A 75 10.18 -8.98 17.89
CA ILE A 75 10.78 -10.02 17.08
C ILE A 75 12.29 -9.93 17.35
N GLU A 76 12.83 -10.88 18.08
CA GLU A 76 14.27 -11.05 18.23
C GLU A 76 14.76 -11.82 17.00
N PHE A 77 15.57 -11.17 16.17
CA PHE A 77 16.23 -11.83 15.04
C PHE A 77 17.66 -12.15 15.46
N ASP A 78 18.01 -13.41 15.43
CA ASP A 78 19.37 -13.92 15.70
C ASP A 78 20.15 -14.17 14.40
N ASP A 79 19.69 -13.61 13.29
CA ASP A 79 20.25 -13.79 11.96
C ASP A 79 20.92 -12.50 11.47
N THR A 80 22.19 -12.58 11.13
CA THR A 80 22.97 -11.44 10.62
C THR A 80 22.60 -11.05 9.19
N ASP A 81 21.86 -11.90 8.48
CA ASP A 81 21.46 -11.69 7.09
C ASP A 81 20.07 -11.06 6.95
N THR A 82 19.45 -10.69 8.07
CA THR A 82 18.15 -10.04 8.09
C THR A 82 18.21 -8.58 8.52
N ILE A 83 17.35 -7.75 7.96
CA ILE A 83 17.17 -6.35 8.36
C ILE A 83 15.76 -6.20 8.97
N PRO A 84 15.65 -6.31 10.31
CA PRO A 84 14.36 -6.27 10.97
C PRO A 84 13.85 -4.84 11.11
N GLY A 85 12.52 -4.68 11.06
CA GLY A 85 11.86 -3.42 11.33
C GLY A 85 10.53 -3.26 10.59
N ARG A 86 9.69 -2.30 11.03
CA ARG A 86 8.45 -1.98 10.35
C ARG A 86 8.75 -1.44 8.94
N GLY A 87 8.08 -2.00 7.93
CA GLY A 87 8.28 -1.64 6.53
C GLY A 87 9.51 -2.28 5.87
N SER A 88 10.31 -3.11 6.56
CA SER A 88 11.47 -3.76 5.93
C SER A 88 11.07 -4.58 4.70
N VAL A 89 9.95 -5.27 4.76
CA VAL A 89 9.38 -6.06 3.67
C VAL A 89 8.37 -5.23 2.89
N ASP A 90 7.44 -4.58 3.57
CA ASP A 90 6.32 -3.84 3.01
C ASP A 90 6.40 -2.36 3.42
N MET A 91 6.86 -1.43 2.49
CA MET A 91 7.66 -1.89 1.34
C MET A 91 8.94 -1.03 1.20
N LYS A 92 9.56 -0.61 2.33
CA LYS A 92 10.81 0.20 2.32
C LYS A 92 11.98 -0.51 1.64
N GLY A 93 11.96 -1.86 1.59
CA GLY A 93 12.86 -2.65 0.77
C GLY A 93 12.76 -2.27 -0.70
N GLY A 94 11.55 -2.24 -1.25
CA GLY A 94 11.26 -1.76 -2.59
C GLY A 94 11.68 -0.31 -2.81
N ILE A 95 11.40 0.58 -1.84
CA ILE A 95 11.84 1.99 -1.90
C ILE A 95 13.36 2.11 -2.01
N SER A 96 14.12 1.32 -1.24
CA SER A 96 15.58 1.36 -1.32
C SER A 96 16.09 0.92 -2.69
N LEU A 97 15.46 -0.07 -3.30
CA LEU A 97 15.78 -0.52 -4.66
C LEU A 97 15.47 0.56 -5.71
N ILE A 98 14.31 1.22 -5.61
CA ILE A 98 13.96 2.33 -6.52
C ILE A 98 15.01 3.44 -6.44
N LEU A 99 15.37 3.86 -5.23
CA LEU A 99 16.35 4.92 -5.00
C LEU A 99 17.71 4.61 -5.63
N HIS A 100 18.21 3.39 -5.43
CA HIS A 100 19.50 2.96 -6.00
C HIS A 100 19.42 2.84 -7.53
N SER A 101 18.32 2.31 -8.07
CA SER A 101 18.12 2.22 -9.51
C SER A 101 18.13 3.61 -10.20
N LEU A 102 17.57 4.63 -9.53
CA LEU A 102 17.52 6.00 -10.07
C LEU A 102 18.88 6.69 -10.13
N VAL A 103 19.82 6.36 -9.24
CA VAL A 103 21.14 7.02 -9.16
C VAL A 103 22.24 6.25 -9.89
N GLU A 104 21.96 5.06 -10.40
CA GLU A 104 22.87 4.34 -11.27
C GLU A 104 22.94 4.98 -12.66
N GLU A 105 24.11 4.96 -13.30
CA GLU A 105 24.28 5.53 -14.62
C GLU A 105 23.44 4.79 -15.68
N ASN A 106 22.83 5.56 -16.59
CA ASN A 106 22.04 5.08 -17.75
C ASN A 106 20.73 4.34 -17.40
N GLN A 107 20.08 4.66 -16.29
CA GLN A 107 18.77 4.09 -15.99
C GLN A 107 17.63 4.84 -16.72
N ASP A 108 16.81 4.07 -17.41
CA ASP A 108 15.67 4.55 -18.22
C ASP A 108 14.33 4.40 -17.48
N ILE A 109 14.35 4.70 -16.18
CA ILE A 109 13.24 4.47 -15.26
C ILE A 109 12.77 5.76 -14.60
N VAL A 110 11.46 5.85 -14.37
CA VAL A 110 10.83 6.86 -13.53
C VAL A 110 10.59 6.26 -12.15
N GLY A 111 10.98 6.96 -11.08
CA GLY A 111 10.66 6.55 -9.71
C GLY A 111 9.38 7.21 -9.24
N VAL A 112 8.48 6.43 -8.65
CA VAL A 112 7.22 6.90 -8.07
C VAL A 112 7.15 6.44 -6.61
N PHE A 113 7.08 7.40 -5.71
CA PHE A 113 7.03 7.20 -4.25
C PHE A 113 5.74 7.82 -3.74
N TYR A 114 4.74 7.01 -3.41
CA TYR A 114 3.41 7.52 -3.03
C TYR A 114 3.08 7.28 -1.56
N THR A 115 2.19 8.11 -1.04
CA THR A 115 1.75 8.13 0.36
C THR A 115 0.44 7.39 0.55
N ALA A 116 0.13 7.03 1.80
CA ALA A 116 -1.17 6.57 2.26
C ALA A 116 -1.74 5.34 1.51
N GLU A 117 -0.88 4.37 1.17
CA GLU A 117 -1.30 3.08 0.61
C GLU A 117 -2.07 2.27 1.64
N GLU A 118 -1.54 2.18 2.86
CA GLU A 118 -2.06 1.40 3.98
C GLU A 118 -3.31 2.03 4.62
N GLY A 119 -3.78 3.12 4.05
CA GLY A 119 -4.93 3.89 4.49
C GLY A 119 -6.21 3.67 3.68
N PRO A 120 -7.24 4.50 3.91
CA PRO A 120 -8.43 4.48 3.08
C PRO A 120 -8.13 4.86 1.63
N TYR A 121 -8.71 4.12 0.69
CA TYR A 121 -8.52 4.32 -0.75
C TYR A 121 -8.65 5.79 -1.20
N GLU A 122 -9.60 6.53 -0.63
CA GLU A 122 -9.85 7.92 -0.97
C GLU A 122 -8.70 8.88 -0.59
N LYS A 123 -7.75 8.39 0.23
CA LYS A 123 -6.56 9.15 0.66
C LYS A 123 -5.28 8.65 0.02
N ASN A 124 -5.33 7.58 -0.78
CA ASN A 124 -4.16 7.02 -1.42
C ASN A 124 -3.50 8.06 -2.34
N GLY A 125 -2.23 8.36 -2.04
CA GLY A 125 -1.48 9.42 -2.72
C GLY A 125 -1.21 9.15 -4.20
N LEU A 126 -1.29 7.89 -4.64
CA LEU A 126 -1.11 7.57 -6.05
C LEU A 126 -2.15 8.28 -6.93
N GLY A 127 -3.37 8.49 -6.41
CA GLY A 127 -4.41 9.24 -7.11
C GLY A 127 -3.99 10.67 -7.48
N GLU A 128 -3.25 11.35 -6.61
CA GLU A 128 -2.71 12.70 -6.84
C GLU A 128 -1.53 12.71 -7.82
N LEU A 129 -0.80 11.61 -7.92
CA LEU A 129 0.34 11.47 -8.84
C LEU A 129 -0.07 11.00 -10.24
N MET A 130 -1.20 10.30 -10.37
CA MET A 130 -1.67 9.73 -11.64
C MET A 130 -1.75 10.72 -12.80
N PRO A 131 -2.22 11.98 -12.66
CA PRO A 131 -2.25 12.93 -13.77
C PRO A 131 -0.86 13.21 -14.34
N ILE A 132 0.17 13.23 -13.49
CA ILE A 132 1.58 13.45 -13.88
C ILE A 132 2.10 12.19 -14.61
N ILE A 133 1.86 11.01 -14.03
CA ILE A 133 2.27 9.72 -14.59
C ILE A 133 1.65 9.53 -15.98
N LEU A 134 0.34 9.71 -16.11
CA LEU A 134 -0.39 9.57 -17.37
C LEU A 134 -0.06 10.69 -18.39
N GLY A 135 0.41 11.85 -17.91
CA GLY A 135 0.93 12.92 -18.75
C GLY A 135 2.26 12.56 -19.45
N ASN A 136 3.00 11.60 -18.91
CA ASN A 136 4.24 11.10 -19.51
C ASN A 136 3.92 10.04 -20.57
N LYS A 137 3.85 10.50 -21.83
CA LYS A 137 3.51 9.64 -23.00
C LYS A 137 4.56 8.57 -23.34
N ASN A 138 5.71 8.60 -22.70
CA ASN A 138 6.78 7.64 -22.96
C ASN A 138 6.66 6.39 -22.08
N LEU A 139 5.91 6.43 -20.97
CA LEU A 139 5.73 5.29 -20.10
C LEU A 139 4.93 4.18 -20.82
N GLU A 140 5.52 2.99 -20.87
CA GLU A 140 4.93 1.80 -21.48
C GLU A 140 4.34 0.86 -20.42
N PHE A 141 4.99 0.73 -19.23
CA PHE A 141 4.49 -0.06 -18.13
C PHE A 141 5.11 0.35 -16.79
N SER A 142 4.59 -0.21 -15.71
CA SER A 142 5.11 0.00 -14.35
C SER A 142 5.39 -1.32 -13.66
N ILE A 143 6.39 -1.31 -12.77
CA ILE A 143 6.70 -2.39 -11.85
C ILE A 143 6.47 -1.85 -10.45
N ILE A 144 5.55 -2.47 -9.72
CA ILE A 144 5.24 -2.14 -8.33
C ILE A 144 6.05 -3.10 -7.47
N LEU A 145 6.89 -2.56 -6.56
CA LEU A 145 7.86 -3.36 -5.81
C LEU A 145 7.29 -3.87 -4.47
N GLU A 146 6.05 -4.34 -4.53
CA GLU A 146 5.39 -5.02 -3.40
C GLU A 146 6.04 -6.38 -3.08
N PRO A 147 5.90 -6.88 -1.83
CA PRO A 147 6.51 -8.14 -1.42
C PRO A 147 5.78 -9.36 -2.00
N THR A 148 6.34 -9.96 -3.04
CA THR A 148 5.78 -11.11 -3.78
C THR A 148 6.65 -12.38 -3.67
N ASN A 149 7.46 -12.52 -2.61
CA ASN A 149 8.46 -13.58 -2.51
C ASN A 149 9.41 -13.66 -3.73
N CYS A 150 9.79 -12.50 -4.28
CA CYS A 150 10.60 -12.39 -5.51
C CYS A 150 9.95 -13.07 -6.72
N GLN A 151 8.63 -13.18 -6.76
CA GLN A 151 7.87 -13.66 -7.92
C GLN A 151 7.34 -12.48 -8.72
N ILE A 152 7.18 -12.70 -10.04
CA ILE A 152 6.50 -11.73 -10.89
C ILE A 152 5.00 -12.05 -10.85
N GLU A 153 4.20 -11.08 -10.42
CA GLU A 153 2.75 -11.17 -10.40
C GLU A 153 2.15 -10.18 -11.40
N LEU A 154 1.17 -10.63 -12.16
CA LEU A 154 0.45 -9.81 -13.13
C LEU A 154 -0.92 -9.43 -12.56
N GLY A 155 -0.96 -8.28 -11.87
CA GLY A 155 -2.14 -7.78 -11.18
C GLY A 155 -2.21 -8.18 -9.71
N CYS A 156 -3.24 -7.70 -9.02
CA CYS A 156 -3.49 -8.00 -7.61
C CYS A 156 -4.97 -8.37 -7.37
N LEU A 157 -5.22 -9.01 -6.23
CA LEU A 157 -6.59 -9.29 -5.78
C LEU A 157 -7.24 -8.01 -5.28
N GLY A 158 -8.53 -7.84 -5.59
CA GLY A 158 -9.33 -6.77 -5.03
C GLY A 158 -9.66 -7.04 -3.57
N THR A 159 -9.75 -5.97 -2.77
CA THR A 159 -10.16 -6.04 -1.36
C THR A 159 -11.58 -5.50 -1.20
N LEU A 160 -12.41 -6.21 -0.44
CA LEU A 160 -13.75 -5.79 -0.07
C LEU A 160 -13.87 -5.66 1.44
N ASN A 161 -14.21 -4.46 1.92
CA ASN A 161 -14.58 -4.22 3.31
C ASN A 161 -16.09 -4.03 3.41
N ALA A 162 -16.77 -4.86 4.18
CA ALA A 162 -18.21 -4.81 4.37
C ALA A 162 -18.59 -4.66 5.84
N ASN A 163 -19.56 -3.77 6.13
CA ASN A 163 -20.13 -3.62 7.46
C ASN A 163 -21.52 -4.26 7.49
N ILE A 164 -21.71 -5.25 8.35
CA ILE A 164 -22.99 -5.93 8.55
C ILE A 164 -23.68 -5.36 9.78
N LYS A 165 -24.83 -4.70 9.61
CA LYS A 165 -25.66 -4.20 10.71
C LYS A 165 -26.84 -5.13 10.94
N LEU A 166 -26.90 -5.75 12.10
CA LEU A 166 -28.00 -6.63 12.49
C LEU A 166 -28.95 -5.88 13.42
N LYS A 167 -30.25 -5.92 13.09
CA LYS A 167 -31.31 -5.36 13.92
C LYS A 167 -31.98 -6.48 14.72
N GLY A 168 -32.32 -6.17 15.95
CA GLY A 168 -33.08 -7.04 16.84
C GLY A 168 -34.29 -6.35 17.44
N ILE A 169 -35.08 -7.09 18.18
CA ILE A 169 -36.25 -6.60 18.94
C ILE A 169 -35.94 -6.76 20.42
N ALA A 170 -35.96 -5.64 21.17
CA ALA A 170 -35.69 -5.65 22.60
C ALA A 170 -36.75 -6.45 23.36
N ALA A 171 -36.33 -7.28 24.30
CA ALA A 171 -37.22 -8.02 25.18
C ALA A 171 -36.65 -8.08 26.61
N HIS A 172 -37.51 -8.27 27.59
CA HIS A 172 -37.07 -8.54 28.96
C HIS A 172 -36.35 -9.88 29.04
N SER A 173 -35.26 -9.97 29.80
CA SER A 173 -34.46 -11.19 29.91
C SER A 173 -35.25 -12.42 30.37
N ALA A 174 -36.30 -12.22 31.17
CA ALA A 174 -37.21 -13.30 31.61
C ALA A 174 -38.25 -13.71 30.56
N ARG A 175 -38.32 -12.97 29.41
CA ARG A 175 -39.27 -13.25 28.32
C ARG A 175 -38.57 -13.09 26.95
N PRO A 176 -37.51 -13.85 26.69
CA PRO A 176 -36.73 -13.69 25.47
C PRO A 176 -37.53 -14.03 24.19
N TRP A 177 -38.60 -14.77 24.31
CA TRP A 177 -39.44 -15.18 23.18
C TRP A 177 -40.29 -14.05 22.57
N VAL A 178 -40.39 -12.88 23.23
CA VAL A 178 -41.13 -11.72 22.67
C VAL A 178 -40.18 -10.75 21.97
N GLY A 179 -38.90 -11.07 21.87
CA GLY A 179 -37.89 -10.27 21.21
C GLY A 179 -37.07 -11.08 20.23
N GLU A 180 -36.07 -10.42 19.66
CA GLU A 180 -35.14 -11.04 18.73
C GLU A 180 -33.72 -10.56 19.04
N ASN A 181 -32.84 -11.48 19.50
CA ASN A 181 -31.46 -11.14 19.78
C ASN A 181 -30.64 -11.21 18.48
N PRO A 182 -30.10 -10.06 17.98
CA PRO A 182 -29.37 -10.05 16.73
C PRO A 182 -28.03 -10.82 16.79
N ILE A 183 -27.51 -11.06 18.00
CA ILE A 183 -26.27 -11.83 18.18
C ILE A 183 -26.40 -13.27 17.63
N TYR A 184 -27.57 -13.87 17.75
CA TYR A 184 -27.77 -15.23 17.23
C TYR A 184 -27.66 -15.31 15.70
N LYS A 185 -27.93 -14.22 15.00
CA LYS A 185 -27.81 -14.14 13.54
C LYS A 185 -26.33 -14.09 13.09
N ILE A 186 -25.42 -13.62 13.94
CA ILE A 186 -23.99 -13.53 13.62
C ILE A 186 -23.38 -14.90 13.36
N GLY A 187 -23.79 -15.92 14.13
CA GLY A 187 -23.29 -17.28 13.98
C GLY A 187 -23.53 -17.85 12.58
N ASP A 188 -24.74 -17.70 12.08
CA ASP A 188 -25.11 -18.19 10.75
C ASP A 188 -24.40 -17.42 9.63
N ILE A 189 -24.26 -16.10 9.78
CA ILE A 189 -23.53 -15.26 8.81
C ILE A 189 -22.04 -15.62 8.81
N SER A 190 -21.42 -15.73 9.99
CA SER A 190 -20.01 -16.09 10.12
C SER A 190 -19.70 -17.44 9.50
N LYS A 191 -20.58 -18.42 9.70
CA LYS A 191 -20.44 -19.75 9.08
C LYS A 191 -20.50 -19.66 7.55
N LYS A 192 -21.50 -18.99 7.00
CA LYS A 192 -21.65 -18.82 5.54
C LYS A 192 -20.45 -18.08 4.92
N VAL A 193 -19.92 -17.04 5.59
CA VAL A 193 -18.72 -16.34 5.13
C VAL A 193 -17.52 -17.27 5.10
N SER A 194 -17.29 -18.07 6.17
CA SER A 194 -16.17 -18.99 6.25
C SER A 194 -16.23 -20.13 5.23
N GLU A 195 -17.43 -20.52 4.83
CA GLU A 195 -17.68 -21.57 3.84
C GLU A 195 -17.73 -21.07 2.40
N ASN A 196 -17.46 -19.75 2.18
CA ASN A 196 -17.57 -19.07 0.88
C ASN A 196 -18.97 -19.20 0.23
N GLU A 197 -20.01 -19.41 1.03
CA GLU A 197 -21.40 -19.60 0.57
C GLU A 197 -22.16 -18.27 0.41
N ILE A 198 -21.53 -17.13 0.76
CA ILE A 198 -22.17 -15.82 0.61
C ILE A 198 -21.80 -15.22 -0.73
N THR A 199 -22.76 -15.11 -1.62
CA THR A 199 -22.70 -14.14 -2.70
C THR A 199 -23.18 -12.78 -2.18
N LEU A 200 -22.61 -11.69 -2.73
CA LEU A 200 -22.96 -10.32 -2.34
C LEU A 200 -24.47 -9.98 -2.48
N LEU A 201 -25.21 -10.82 -3.20
CA LEU A 201 -26.64 -10.68 -3.46
C LEU A 201 -27.53 -11.30 -2.36
N ASP A 202 -26.94 -12.15 -1.48
CA ASP A 202 -27.71 -12.94 -0.50
C ASP A 202 -27.92 -12.25 0.85
N ILE A 203 -27.39 -11.02 1.03
CA ILE A 203 -27.48 -10.32 2.32
C ILE A 203 -28.41 -9.11 2.19
N GLU A 204 -29.64 -9.25 2.66
CA GLU A 204 -30.58 -8.12 2.80
C GLU A 204 -30.02 -7.06 3.76
N GLY A 205 -29.92 -5.81 3.29
CA GLY A 205 -29.53 -4.67 4.12
C GLY A 205 -28.04 -4.39 4.19
N LEU A 206 -27.22 -4.95 3.29
CA LEU A 206 -25.83 -4.54 3.11
C LEU A 206 -25.76 -3.18 2.41
N GLU A 207 -25.21 -2.17 3.11
CA GLU A 207 -24.72 -0.96 2.46
C GLU A 207 -23.30 -1.23 1.99
N PHE A 208 -23.13 -1.38 0.67
CA PHE A 208 -21.79 -1.50 0.06
C PHE A 208 -21.16 -0.13 -0.09
N LYS A 209 -20.00 0.08 0.51
CA LYS A 209 -19.03 1.04 0.01
C LYS A 209 -18.16 0.27 -0.97
N GLN A 210 -18.41 0.43 -2.24
CA GLN A 210 -17.61 -0.20 -3.28
C GLN A 210 -16.26 0.52 -3.35
N VAL A 211 -15.22 -0.14 -2.91
CA VAL A 211 -13.84 0.24 -3.24
C VAL A 211 -13.52 -0.47 -4.54
N LEU A 212 -13.57 0.25 -5.64
CA LEU A 212 -13.17 -0.26 -6.94
C LEU A 212 -11.65 -0.23 -7.04
N SER A 213 -11.00 -1.36 -6.83
CA SER A 213 -9.71 -1.58 -7.44
C SER A 213 -9.95 -2.00 -8.89
N SER A 214 -9.77 -1.08 -9.83
CA SER A 214 -9.88 -1.41 -11.24
C SER A 214 -8.54 -1.98 -11.70
N THR A 215 -8.44 -3.30 -11.78
CA THR A 215 -7.38 -3.95 -12.53
C THR A 215 -7.78 -3.91 -14.00
N THR A 216 -7.29 -2.93 -14.75
CA THR A 216 -7.45 -2.94 -16.21
C THR A 216 -6.24 -3.66 -16.79
N VAL A 217 -6.38 -4.93 -17.07
CA VAL A 217 -5.45 -5.63 -17.95
C VAL A 217 -5.94 -5.35 -19.37
N SER A 218 -5.30 -4.42 -20.08
CA SER A 218 -5.48 -4.27 -21.51
C SER A 218 -4.55 -5.24 -22.23
N SER A 219 -5.15 -6.20 -22.91
CA SER A 219 -4.48 -7.07 -23.89
C SER A 219 -4.04 -6.28 -25.12
#